data_5200e2ce449dc9bc7a8714f3f6174eb7
#
_entry.id   5200e2ce449dc9bc7a8714f3f6174eb7
#
_cell.length_a   1.000
_cell.length_b   1.000
_cell.length_c   1.000
_cell.angle_alpha   90.00
_cell.angle_beta   90.00
_cell.angle_gamma   90.00
#
_symmetry.space_group_name_H-M   'P 1'
#
loop_
_entity.id
_entity.type
_entity.pdbx_description
1 polymer ?
#
loop_
_entity_poly.entity_id
_entity_poly.type
_entity_poly.pdbx_seq_one_letter_code
_entity_poly.pdbx_strand_id
1 'polypeptide(L)'
;NETLNQKQQALVAVAACEAKDDQKTLERILDDAFERGVLTVNEAKETLSQLYAYTGFPRSLNALASLQKVVAERRKKNRSVEVGCDASPLPDDYDALKQGAVVQTRMSGKPFDYAFAPAVDYYLKAHLFGDIFARDVLTYSEREIVTVAALSAIDGVEPQLKAHVAGARRMGVTDRQLRAIPEVLEQKVGRME
;
A
#
# COMPACT_ATOMS: atom_id res chain seq x y z
N ASN A 1 -13.62 -18.22 -6.29
CA ASN A 1 -12.75 -17.61 -7.31
C ASN A 1 -11.95 -16.47 -6.71
N GLU A 2 -10.80 -16.83 -6.16
CA GLU A 2 -9.99 -15.95 -5.32
C GLU A 2 -8.94 -15.20 -6.15
N THR A 3 -9.38 -14.53 -7.20
CA THR A 3 -8.58 -13.53 -7.88
C THR A 3 -8.71 -12.18 -7.18
N LEU A 4 -7.93 -11.19 -7.59
CA LEU A 4 -8.06 -9.83 -7.06
C LEU A 4 -9.41 -9.23 -7.43
N ASN A 5 -10.13 -8.69 -6.45
CA ASN A 5 -11.35 -7.93 -6.69
C ASN A 5 -11.02 -6.55 -7.28
N GLN A 6 -12.05 -5.78 -7.64
CA GLN A 6 -11.86 -4.48 -8.28
C GLN A 6 -11.12 -3.48 -7.41
N LYS A 7 -11.39 -3.45 -6.10
CA LYS A 7 -10.66 -2.61 -5.15
C LYS A 7 -9.19 -3.00 -5.07
N GLN A 8 -8.89 -4.28 -4.94
CA GLN A 8 -7.51 -4.79 -4.88
C GLN A 8 -6.76 -4.49 -6.17
N GLN A 9 -7.40 -4.63 -7.34
CA GLN A 9 -6.80 -4.24 -8.62
C GLN A 9 -6.46 -2.74 -8.68
N ALA A 10 -7.35 -1.89 -8.17
CA ALA A 10 -7.10 -0.45 -8.09
C ALA A 10 -5.92 -0.16 -7.14
N LEU A 11 -5.86 -0.80 -5.97
CA LEU A 11 -4.74 -0.65 -5.04
C LEU A 11 -3.40 -1.05 -5.67
N VAL A 12 -3.37 -2.15 -6.39
CA VAL A 12 -2.18 -2.62 -7.12
C VAL A 12 -1.70 -1.57 -8.13
N ALA A 13 -2.62 -1.06 -8.95
CA ALA A 13 -2.29 -0.07 -9.98
C ALA A 13 -1.82 1.25 -9.37
N VAL A 14 -2.48 1.74 -8.32
CA VAL A 14 -2.10 2.95 -7.59
C VAL A 14 -0.70 2.81 -6.99
N ALA A 15 -0.42 1.69 -6.33
CA ALA A 15 0.88 1.42 -5.71
C ALA A 15 2.02 1.40 -6.74
N ALA A 16 1.82 0.73 -7.86
CA ALA A 16 2.83 0.64 -8.92
C ALA A 16 3.09 2.01 -9.56
N CYS A 17 2.06 2.82 -9.80
CA CYS A 17 2.22 4.17 -10.35
C CYS A 17 3.00 5.08 -9.40
N GLU A 18 2.73 5.00 -8.08
CA GLU A 18 3.51 5.74 -7.09
C GLU A 18 4.99 5.31 -7.16
N ALA A 19 5.25 4.01 -7.13
CA ALA A 19 6.61 3.47 -7.14
C ALA A 19 7.39 3.86 -8.40
N LYS A 20 6.73 3.94 -9.55
CA LYS A 20 7.32 4.37 -10.82
C LYS A 20 7.36 5.89 -11.02
N ASP A 21 6.77 6.65 -10.11
CA ASP A 21 6.55 8.10 -10.25
C ASP A 21 5.78 8.47 -11.54
N ASP A 22 4.86 7.62 -11.94
CA ASP A 22 4.01 7.83 -13.11
C ASP A 22 2.72 8.56 -12.73
N GLN A 23 2.80 9.88 -12.58
CA GLN A 23 1.70 10.71 -12.11
C GLN A 23 0.53 10.76 -13.10
N LYS A 24 0.82 10.74 -14.39
CA LYS A 24 -0.21 10.80 -15.44
C LYS A 24 -1.11 9.55 -15.41
N THR A 25 -0.51 8.38 -15.34
CA THR A 25 -1.25 7.12 -15.22
C THR A 25 -1.97 7.03 -13.88
N LEU A 26 -1.33 7.48 -12.78
CA LEU A 26 -1.93 7.52 -11.45
C LEU A 26 -3.21 8.34 -11.43
N GLU A 27 -3.19 9.54 -11.99
CA GLU A 27 -4.37 10.42 -12.06
C GLU A 27 -5.52 9.75 -12.81
N ARG A 28 -5.23 9.08 -13.93
CA ARG A 28 -6.24 8.34 -14.71
C ARG A 28 -6.83 7.18 -13.93
N ILE A 29 -6.00 6.41 -13.23
CA ILE A 29 -6.44 5.26 -12.42
C ILE A 29 -7.29 5.73 -11.25
N LEU A 30 -6.87 6.79 -10.55
CA LEU A 30 -7.64 7.36 -9.44
C LEU A 30 -8.99 7.89 -9.89
N ASP A 31 -9.03 8.64 -10.99
CA ASP A 31 -10.28 9.17 -11.54
C ASP A 31 -11.26 8.04 -11.89
N ASP A 32 -10.80 7.01 -12.58
CA ASP A 32 -11.58 5.84 -12.93
C ASP A 32 -12.07 5.08 -11.68
N ALA A 33 -11.21 4.89 -10.69
CA ALA A 33 -11.57 4.19 -9.46
C ALA A 33 -12.65 4.94 -8.65
N PHE A 34 -12.57 6.26 -8.60
CA PHE A 34 -13.60 7.10 -7.96
C PHE A 34 -14.91 7.07 -8.75
N GLU A 35 -14.84 7.14 -10.08
CA GLU A 35 -16.03 7.06 -10.94
C GLU A 35 -16.80 5.75 -10.75
N ARG A 36 -16.07 4.63 -10.68
CA ARG A 36 -16.66 3.31 -10.46
C ARG A 36 -17.01 3.02 -9.01
N GLY A 37 -16.65 3.89 -8.07
CA GLY A 37 -16.90 3.71 -6.64
C GLY A 37 -16.16 2.54 -6.02
N VAL A 38 -15.00 2.14 -6.57
CA VAL A 38 -14.23 1.00 -6.07
C VAL A 38 -13.15 1.38 -5.07
N LEU A 39 -12.87 2.67 -4.90
CA LEU A 39 -11.85 3.19 -3.99
C LEU A 39 -12.35 4.47 -3.33
N THR A 40 -12.10 4.63 -2.04
CA THR A 40 -12.36 5.89 -1.33
C THR A 40 -11.11 6.75 -1.29
N VAL A 41 -11.29 8.04 -1.04
CA VAL A 41 -10.17 8.98 -0.87
C VAL A 41 -9.27 8.53 0.27
N ASN A 42 -9.85 8.10 1.39
CA ASN A 42 -9.07 7.66 2.55
C ASN A 42 -8.28 6.39 2.28
N GLU A 43 -8.83 5.46 1.51
CA GLU A 43 -8.09 4.26 1.07
C GLU A 43 -6.92 4.62 0.14
N ALA A 44 -7.12 5.57 -0.78
CA ALA A 44 -6.04 6.06 -1.64
C ALA A 44 -4.95 6.78 -0.83
N LYS A 45 -5.33 7.67 0.09
CA LYS A 45 -4.39 8.33 1.00
C LYS A 45 -3.57 7.33 1.80
N GLU A 46 -4.23 6.32 2.34
CA GLU A 46 -3.59 5.30 3.17
C GLU A 46 -2.55 4.50 2.36
N THR A 47 -2.91 4.12 1.14
CA THR A 47 -2.01 3.42 0.21
C THR A 47 -0.77 4.26 -0.09
N LEU A 48 -0.96 5.50 -0.51
CA LEU A 48 0.14 6.39 -0.88
C LEU A 48 1.00 6.79 0.32
N SER A 49 0.40 6.95 1.49
CA SER A 49 1.11 7.26 2.73
C SER A 49 2.00 6.10 3.17
N GLN A 50 1.50 4.86 3.15
CA GLN A 50 2.29 3.67 3.51
C GLN A 50 3.55 3.54 2.65
N LEU A 51 3.43 3.86 1.38
CA LEU A 51 4.48 3.59 0.40
C LEU A 51 5.75 4.42 0.61
N TYR A 52 5.70 5.53 1.35
CA TYR A 52 6.93 6.26 1.63
C TYR A 52 7.99 5.39 2.32
N ALA A 53 7.57 4.36 3.06
CA ALA A 53 8.47 3.43 3.74
C ALA A 53 9.26 2.54 2.76
N TYR A 54 8.83 2.46 1.51
CA TYR A 54 9.44 1.63 0.47
C TYR A 54 10.04 2.43 -0.66
N THR A 55 9.48 3.58 -0.98
CA THR A 55 9.83 4.40 -2.15
C THR A 55 10.36 5.79 -1.78
N GLY A 56 10.35 6.14 -0.50
CA GLY A 56 10.75 7.45 0.01
C GLY A 56 9.62 8.48 -0.01
N PHE A 57 9.76 9.50 0.82
CA PHE A 57 8.80 10.60 0.90
C PHE A 57 8.58 11.35 -0.43
N PRO A 58 9.61 11.63 -1.25
CA PRO A 58 9.37 12.38 -2.49
C PRO A 58 8.33 11.73 -3.39
N ARG A 59 8.38 10.44 -3.63
CA ARG A 59 7.39 9.74 -4.48
C ARG A 59 6.01 9.69 -3.84
N SER A 60 5.96 9.47 -2.53
CA SER A 60 4.70 9.49 -1.78
C SER A 60 4.05 10.87 -1.83
N LEU A 61 4.81 11.94 -1.61
CA LEU A 61 4.31 13.32 -1.66
C LEU A 61 3.84 13.72 -3.06
N ASN A 62 4.57 13.33 -4.10
CA ASN A 62 4.15 13.58 -5.48
C ASN A 62 2.83 12.88 -5.81
N ALA A 63 2.69 11.63 -5.38
CA ALA A 63 1.47 10.86 -5.59
C ALA A 63 0.28 11.43 -4.80
N LEU A 64 0.51 11.87 -3.56
CA LEU A 64 -0.53 12.53 -2.76
C LEU A 64 -0.95 13.87 -3.38
N ALA A 65 -0.05 14.61 -3.99
CA ALA A 65 -0.38 15.83 -4.74
C ALA A 65 -1.27 15.51 -5.95
N SER A 66 -0.98 14.44 -6.68
CA SER A 66 -1.82 13.96 -7.79
C SER A 66 -3.21 13.54 -7.30
N LEU A 67 -3.29 12.85 -6.18
CA LEU A 67 -4.58 12.49 -5.57
C LEU A 67 -5.39 13.74 -5.19
N GLN A 68 -4.77 14.72 -4.57
CA GLN A 68 -5.41 15.99 -4.20
C GLN A 68 -5.97 16.70 -5.43
N LYS A 69 -5.20 16.73 -6.51
CA LYS A 69 -5.62 17.32 -7.78
C LYS A 69 -6.85 16.60 -8.35
N VAL A 70 -6.84 15.29 -8.44
CA VAL A 70 -7.96 14.49 -8.95
C VAL A 70 -9.21 14.72 -8.11
N VAL A 71 -9.11 14.70 -6.80
CA VAL A 71 -10.25 14.95 -5.90
C VAL A 71 -10.82 16.35 -6.12
N ALA A 72 -9.97 17.39 -6.20
CA ALA A 72 -10.41 18.75 -6.41
C ALA A 72 -11.10 18.92 -7.77
N GLU A 73 -10.56 18.35 -8.84
CA GLU A 73 -11.15 18.40 -10.18
C GLU A 73 -12.50 17.69 -10.25
N ARG A 74 -12.63 16.52 -9.61
CA ARG A 74 -13.90 15.80 -9.57
C ARG A 74 -14.98 16.57 -8.80
N ARG A 75 -14.63 17.16 -7.66
CA ARG A 75 -15.55 18.01 -6.88
C ARG A 75 -16.00 19.22 -7.65
N LYS A 76 -15.09 19.87 -8.36
CA LYS A 76 -15.40 21.02 -9.21
C LYS A 76 -16.40 20.67 -10.33
N LYS A 77 -16.35 19.43 -10.83
CA LYS A 77 -17.24 18.93 -11.89
C LYS A 77 -18.48 18.24 -11.33
N ASN A 78 -18.73 18.28 -10.02
CA ASN A 78 -19.82 17.58 -9.33
C ASN A 78 -19.83 16.07 -9.61
N ARG A 79 -18.65 15.45 -9.77
CA ARG A 79 -18.50 14.02 -9.94
C ARG A 79 -18.31 13.32 -8.58
N SER A 80 -18.69 12.04 -8.51
CA SER A 80 -18.61 11.24 -7.30
C SER A 80 -17.20 11.20 -6.72
N VAL A 81 -17.10 11.51 -5.42
CA VAL A 81 -15.90 11.30 -4.62
C VAL A 81 -16.34 10.83 -3.25
N GLU A 82 -16.19 9.55 -2.98
CA GLU A 82 -16.45 8.99 -1.67
C GLU A 82 -15.21 9.15 -0.79
N VAL A 83 -15.36 9.82 0.35
CA VAL A 83 -14.23 10.08 1.25
C VAL A 83 -13.80 8.81 1.98
N GLY A 84 -14.76 8.02 2.45
CA GLY A 84 -14.48 6.80 3.23
C GLY A 84 -14.28 7.09 4.71
N CYS A 85 -13.95 6.04 5.45
CA CYS A 85 -13.74 6.10 6.89
C CYS A 85 -12.29 6.48 7.23
N ASP A 86 -12.13 7.21 8.34
CA ASP A 86 -10.81 7.41 8.96
C ASP A 86 -10.41 6.15 9.74
N ALA A 87 -9.13 6.08 10.10
CA ALA A 87 -8.64 5.04 11.00
C ALA A 87 -9.34 5.11 12.35
N SER A 88 -9.67 3.95 12.92
CA SER A 88 -10.22 3.88 14.26
C SER A 88 -9.21 4.37 15.31
N PRO A 89 -9.67 5.05 16.37
CA PRO A 89 -8.78 5.45 17.45
C PRO A 89 -8.08 4.24 18.09
N LEU A 90 -6.82 4.42 18.42
CA LEU A 90 -6.05 3.42 19.17
C LEU A 90 -6.26 3.63 20.68
N PRO A 91 -6.11 2.58 21.51
CA PRO A 91 -6.13 2.74 22.97
C PRO A 91 -5.09 3.76 23.45
N ASP A 92 -5.38 4.48 24.54
CA ASP A 92 -4.46 5.49 25.10
C ASP A 92 -3.11 4.90 25.53
N ASP A 93 -3.10 3.61 25.90
CA ASP A 93 -1.90 2.86 26.30
C ASP A 93 -1.27 2.07 25.13
N TYR A 94 -1.63 2.38 23.91
CA TYR A 94 -1.08 1.70 22.73
C TYR A 94 0.45 1.84 22.67
N ASP A 95 1.14 0.69 22.63
CA ASP A 95 2.59 0.60 22.53
C ASP A 95 2.97 0.17 21.11
N ALA A 96 3.36 1.14 20.28
CA ALA A 96 3.66 0.91 18.87
C ALA A 96 4.84 -0.07 18.68
N LEU A 97 5.88 0.02 19.51
CA LEU A 97 7.02 -0.89 19.43
C LEU A 97 6.62 -2.33 19.74
N LYS A 98 5.88 -2.53 20.83
CA LYS A 98 5.42 -3.85 21.26
C LYS A 98 4.47 -4.46 20.24
N GLN A 99 3.45 -3.72 19.83
CA GLN A 99 2.45 -4.21 18.88
C GLN A 99 3.03 -4.38 17.48
N GLY A 100 3.91 -3.47 17.08
CA GLY A 100 4.62 -3.57 15.80
C GLY A 100 5.52 -4.80 15.73
N ALA A 101 6.19 -5.15 16.80
CA ALA A 101 6.99 -6.40 16.89
C ALA A 101 6.13 -7.64 16.70
N VAL A 102 4.90 -7.66 17.25
CA VAL A 102 3.94 -8.76 17.06
C VAL A 102 3.53 -8.87 15.59
N VAL A 103 3.16 -7.74 14.97
CA VAL A 103 2.73 -7.72 13.55
C VAL A 103 3.89 -8.15 12.63
N GLN A 104 5.08 -7.64 12.85
CA GLN A 104 6.26 -8.01 12.07
C GLN A 104 6.60 -9.49 12.22
N THR A 105 6.51 -10.06 13.41
CA THR A 105 6.69 -11.50 13.65
C THR A 105 5.69 -12.32 12.84
N ARG A 106 4.44 -11.88 12.79
CA ARG A 106 3.42 -12.54 11.97
C ARG A 106 3.76 -12.50 10.48
N MET A 107 4.17 -11.34 9.99
CA MET A 107 4.57 -11.15 8.59
C MET A 107 5.82 -11.96 8.24
N SER A 108 6.83 -11.94 9.09
CA SER A 108 8.12 -12.61 8.87
C SER A 108 8.10 -14.11 9.18
N GLY A 109 7.10 -14.58 9.92
CA GLY A 109 7.00 -15.97 10.40
C GLY A 109 7.89 -16.29 11.60
N LYS A 110 8.68 -15.34 12.07
CA LYS A 110 9.56 -15.44 13.24
C LYS A 110 9.90 -14.02 13.73
N PRO A 111 10.34 -13.87 14.99
CA PRO A 111 10.83 -12.57 15.47
C PRO A 111 11.95 -12.05 14.58
N PHE A 112 11.86 -10.77 14.22
CA PHE A 112 12.86 -10.09 13.41
C PHE A 112 13.82 -9.34 14.32
N ASP A 113 15.11 -9.47 14.02
CA ASP A 113 16.17 -8.78 14.75
C ASP A 113 17.19 -8.22 13.77
N TYR A 114 17.30 -6.89 13.76
CA TYR A 114 18.30 -6.19 12.94
C TYR A 114 19.27 -5.42 13.85
N ALA A 115 19.96 -6.17 14.71
CA ALA A 115 20.87 -5.62 15.71
C ALA A 115 22.04 -4.81 15.12
N PHE A 116 22.42 -5.08 13.87
CA PHE A 116 23.46 -4.31 13.18
C PHE A 116 23.11 -2.82 13.06
N ALA A 117 21.82 -2.49 12.86
CA ALA A 117 21.34 -1.12 12.79
C ALA A 117 20.12 -0.96 13.71
N PRO A 118 20.33 -0.73 15.03
CA PRO A 118 19.25 -0.68 16.01
C PRO A 118 18.19 0.39 15.72
N ALA A 119 18.56 1.52 15.13
CA ALA A 119 17.60 2.55 14.75
C ALA A 119 16.63 2.05 13.68
N VAL A 120 17.13 1.36 12.66
CA VAL A 120 16.31 0.79 11.59
C VAL A 120 15.41 -0.32 12.13
N ASP A 121 15.93 -1.17 13.02
CA ASP A 121 15.12 -2.18 13.71
C ASP A 121 13.95 -1.55 14.46
N TYR A 122 14.20 -0.46 15.18
CA TYR A 122 13.18 0.30 15.88
C TYR A 122 12.14 0.90 14.93
N TYR A 123 12.59 1.54 13.84
CA TYR A 123 11.68 2.15 12.86
C TYR A 123 10.80 1.13 12.15
N LEU A 124 11.34 -0.02 11.81
CA LEU A 124 10.56 -1.11 11.22
C LEU A 124 9.48 -1.58 12.19
N LYS A 125 9.84 -1.87 13.43
CA LYS A 125 8.90 -2.37 14.44
C LYS A 125 7.89 -1.31 14.87
N ALA A 126 8.38 -0.18 15.37
CA ALA A 126 7.53 0.83 15.99
C ALA A 126 6.75 1.64 14.96
N HIS A 127 7.39 2.04 13.88
CA HIS A 127 6.77 2.94 12.92
C HIS A 127 6.05 2.22 11.79
N LEU A 128 6.73 1.34 11.05
CA LEU A 128 6.08 0.65 9.95
C LEU A 128 4.98 -0.29 10.45
N PHE A 129 5.33 -1.23 11.31
CA PHE A 129 4.38 -2.24 11.79
C PHE A 129 3.56 -1.79 13.00
N GLY A 130 4.05 -0.81 13.75
CA GLY A 130 3.36 -0.29 14.94
C GLY A 130 2.45 0.91 14.66
N ASP A 131 2.91 1.89 13.91
CA ASP A 131 2.10 3.08 13.59
C ASP A 131 1.25 2.87 12.33
N ILE A 132 1.88 2.45 11.23
CA ILE A 132 1.21 2.37 9.92
C ILE A 132 0.23 1.20 9.88
N PHE A 133 0.68 -0.02 10.22
CA PHE A 133 -0.16 -1.21 10.16
C PHE A 133 -1.29 -1.21 11.18
N ALA A 134 -1.21 -0.41 12.25
CA ALA A 134 -2.29 -0.25 13.21
C ALA A 134 -3.49 0.52 12.66
N ARG A 135 -3.32 1.24 11.57
CA ARG A 135 -4.39 2.01 10.95
C ARG A 135 -5.27 1.08 10.12
N ASP A 136 -6.51 0.91 10.54
CA ASP A 136 -7.45 -0.08 10.00
C ASP A 136 -8.19 0.35 8.72
N VAL A 137 -7.75 1.42 8.08
CA VAL A 137 -8.28 1.85 6.76
C VAL A 137 -8.03 0.77 5.70
N LEU A 138 -6.88 0.11 5.77
CA LEU A 138 -6.56 -1.07 4.96
C LEU A 138 -6.33 -2.28 5.87
N THR A 139 -6.76 -3.45 5.42
CA THR A 139 -6.46 -4.71 6.09
C THR A 139 -4.98 -5.08 5.92
N TYR A 140 -4.48 -6.02 6.70
CA TYR A 140 -3.11 -6.52 6.54
C TYR A 140 -2.89 -7.14 5.16
N SER A 141 -3.86 -7.88 4.64
CA SER A 141 -3.82 -8.43 3.28
C SER A 141 -3.69 -7.32 2.23
N GLU A 142 -4.50 -6.28 2.35
CA GLU A 142 -4.45 -5.13 1.43
C GLU A 142 -3.12 -4.39 1.51
N ARG A 143 -2.56 -4.20 2.71
CA ARG A 143 -1.25 -3.59 2.89
C ARG A 143 -0.14 -4.39 2.22
N GLU A 144 -0.16 -5.71 2.32
CA GLU A 144 0.83 -6.55 1.65
C GLU A 144 0.64 -6.59 0.13
N ILE A 145 -0.59 -6.58 -0.37
CA ILE A 145 -0.86 -6.44 -1.81
C ILE A 145 -0.27 -5.13 -2.35
N VAL A 146 -0.49 -4.03 -1.66
CA VAL A 146 0.07 -2.71 -1.99
C VAL A 146 1.60 -2.74 -2.01
N THR A 147 2.21 -3.31 -0.98
CA THR A 147 3.66 -3.41 -0.84
C THR A 147 4.28 -4.27 -1.94
N VAL A 148 3.71 -5.44 -2.18
CA VAL A 148 4.19 -6.34 -3.26
C VAL A 148 4.08 -5.65 -4.62
N ALA A 149 2.97 -4.97 -4.90
CA ALA A 149 2.79 -4.25 -6.15
C ALA A 149 3.84 -3.14 -6.35
N ALA A 150 4.09 -2.33 -5.32
CA ALA A 150 5.09 -1.27 -5.37
C ALA A 150 6.51 -1.83 -5.55
N LEU A 151 6.89 -2.84 -4.78
CA LEU A 151 8.21 -3.46 -4.88
C LEU A 151 8.41 -4.16 -6.23
N SER A 152 7.35 -4.69 -6.83
CA SER A 152 7.40 -5.27 -8.19
C SER A 152 7.67 -4.23 -9.27
N ALA A 153 7.45 -2.95 -8.98
CA ALA A 153 7.58 -1.85 -9.93
C ALA A 153 8.93 -1.11 -9.85
N ILE A 154 9.82 -1.49 -8.95
CA ILE A 154 11.14 -0.86 -8.77
C ILE A 154 12.25 -1.91 -8.81
N ASP A 155 13.43 -1.48 -9.25
CA ASP A 155 14.60 -2.34 -9.35
C ASP A 155 15.41 -2.36 -8.05
N GLY A 156 16.21 -3.42 -7.86
CA GLY A 156 17.16 -3.51 -6.77
C GLY A 156 16.58 -3.87 -5.41
N VAL A 157 15.31 -4.28 -5.35
CA VAL A 157 14.60 -4.61 -4.10
C VAL A 157 14.13 -6.06 -4.05
N GLU A 158 14.78 -6.95 -4.79
CA GLU A 158 14.42 -8.37 -4.88
C GLU A 158 14.37 -9.07 -3.51
N PRO A 159 15.32 -8.82 -2.58
CA PRO A 159 15.22 -9.42 -1.24
C PRO A 159 13.97 -9.00 -0.48
N GLN A 160 13.60 -7.72 -0.57
CA GLN A 160 12.41 -7.18 0.09
C GLN A 160 11.13 -7.70 -0.57
N LEU A 161 11.10 -7.76 -1.90
CA LEU A 161 9.98 -8.34 -2.65
C LEU A 161 9.74 -9.80 -2.25
N LYS A 162 10.79 -10.60 -2.20
CA LYS A 162 10.71 -12.00 -1.77
C LYS A 162 10.16 -12.13 -0.35
N ALA A 163 10.64 -11.30 0.58
CA ALA A 163 10.18 -11.28 1.95
C ALA A 163 8.69 -10.93 2.06
N HIS A 164 8.24 -9.92 1.30
CA HIS A 164 6.85 -9.48 1.32
C HIS A 164 5.90 -10.42 0.58
N VAL A 165 6.33 -11.11 -0.46
CA VAL A 165 5.54 -12.20 -1.08
C VAL A 165 5.27 -13.30 -0.06
N ALA A 166 6.29 -13.73 0.67
CA ALA A 166 6.11 -14.71 1.75
C ALA A 166 5.23 -14.16 2.89
N GLY A 167 5.44 -12.89 3.26
CA GLY A 167 4.65 -12.21 4.28
C GLY A 167 3.19 -12.02 3.88
N ALA A 168 2.93 -11.73 2.62
CA ALA A 168 1.58 -11.60 2.07
C ALA A 168 0.77 -12.90 2.27
N ARG A 169 1.39 -14.06 2.02
CA ARG A 169 0.75 -15.35 2.29
C ARG A 169 0.38 -15.50 3.75
N ARG A 170 1.26 -15.12 4.67
CA ARG A 170 1.01 -15.17 6.12
C ARG A 170 -0.08 -14.20 6.56
N MET A 171 -0.28 -13.11 5.81
CA MET A 171 -1.32 -12.13 6.06
C MET A 171 -2.65 -12.43 5.33
N GLY A 172 -2.74 -13.59 4.68
CA GLY A 172 -3.98 -14.08 4.09
C GLY A 172 -4.13 -13.84 2.58
N VAL A 173 -3.09 -13.35 1.91
CA VAL A 173 -3.10 -13.24 0.44
C VAL A 173 -2.84 -14.62 -0.16
N THR A 174 -3.70 -15.04 -1.08
CA THR A 174 -3.56 -16.36 -1.73
C THR A 174 -2.49 -16.34 -2.83
N ASP A 175 -1.95 -17.50 -3.16
CA ASP A 175 -1.02 -17.64 -4.30
C ASP A 175 -1.64 -17.18 -5.62
N ARG A 176 -2.92 -17.39 -5.77
CA ARG A 176 -3.69 -16.97 -6.94
C ARG A 176 -3.78 -15.45 -7.05
N GLN A 177 -4.01 -14.79 -5.92
CA GLN A 177 -3.99 -13.32 -5.85
C GLN A 177 -2.59 -12.77 -6.13
N LEU A 178 -1.54 -13.38 -5.58
CA LEU A 178 -0.16 -12.97 -5.82
C LEU A 178 0.22 -13.10 -7.30
N ARG A 179 -0.18 -14.18 -7.95
CA ARG A 179 0.05 -14.36 -9.39
C ARG A 179 -0.73 -13.38 -10.26
N ALA A 180 -1.86 -12.89 -9.78
CA ALA A 180 -2.67 -11.90 -10.50
C ALA A 180 -2.06 -10.49 -10.47
N ILE A 181 -1.18 -10.18 -9.52
CA ILE A 181 -0.56 -8.84 -9.41
C ILE A 181 0.20 -8.45 -10.68
N PRO A 182 1.13 -9.25 -11.23
CA PRO A 182 1.80 -8.89 -12.47
C PRO A 182 0.85 -8.71 -13.66
N GLU A 183 -0.19 -9.51 -13.73
CA GLU A 183 -1.21 -9.41 -14.80
C GLU A 183 -1.96 -8.08 -14.73
N VAL A 184 -2.35 -7.66 -13.53
CA VAL A 184 -3.02 -6.36 -13.32
C VAL A 184 -2.08 -5.21 -13.66
N LEU A 185 -0.80 -5.30 -13.29
CA LEU A 185 0.19 -4.29 -13.62
C LEU A 185 0.37 -4.15 -15.14
N GLU A 186 0.47 -5.24 -15.84
CA GLU A 186 0.58 -5.23 -17.31
C GLU A 186 -0.66 -4.61 -17.98
N GLN A 187 -1.85 -4.94 -17.50
CA GLN A 187 -3.12 -4.45 -18.07
C GLN A 187 -3.37 -2.97 -17.76
N LYS A 188 -3.08 -2.51 -16.55
CA LYS A 188 -3.47 -1.18 -16.07
C LYS A 188 -2.36 -0.14 -16.10
N VAL A 189 -1.12 -0.55 -15.94
CA VAL A 189 0.04 0.36 -15.81
C VAL A 189 0.96 0.25 -17.02
N GLY A 190 0.95 -0.86 -17.71
CA GLY A 190 1.80 -1.15 -18.85
C GLY A 190 2.94 -2.10 -18.51
N ARG A 191 3.71 -2.50 -19.55
CA ARG A 191 4.83 -3.42 -19.35
C ARG A 191 5.87 -2.82 -18.42
N MET A 192 6.29 -3.61 -17.49
CA MET A 192 7.44 -3.33 -16.64
C MET A 192 8.68 -3.78 -17.40
N GLU A 193 9.50 -2.82 -17.84
CA GLU A 193 10.81 -3.10 -18.43
C GLU A 193 11.84 -3.44 -17.37
#